data_45b84db2388149d91528c8e3f9f6de95
#
_entry.id   45b84db2388149d91528c8e3f9f6de95
#
_cell.length_a   1.000
_cell.length_b   1.000
_cell.length_c   1.000
_cell.angle_alpha   90.00
_cell.angle_beta   90.00
_cell.angle_gamma   90.00
#
_symmetry.space_group_name_H-M   'P 1'
#
loop_
_entity.id
_entity.type
_entity.pdbx_description
1 polymer ?
#
loop_
_entity_poly.entity_id
_entity_poly.type
_entity_poly.pdbx_seq_one_letter_code
_entity_poly.pdbx_strand_id
1 'polypeptide(L)'
;MQRNNNSIIWNPGELIYEIGSIPEEAYLILEGYVNIETQDMFKLNTLGKGEVFGESSLLLGSKRTVTARADTQKVVANIIPKDYFSKLKKNDLVLNALIRKTQIRLIDANKKINQLANEVSELLSSLKGDSKVDGELSNRISNLRKKISEINNIAND
;
A
#
# COMPACT_ATOMS: atom_id res chain seq x y z
N MET A 1 22.18 2.10 3.19
CA MET A 1 21.43 2.03 4.47
C MET A 1 22.41 2.19 5.65
N GLN A 2 22.12 3.10 6.58
CA GLN A 2 22.84 3.25 7.86
C GLN A 2 21.84 3.07 9.01
N ARG A 3 22.16 2.25 9.99
CA ARG A 3 21.26 1.92 11.10
C ARG A 3 21.94 2.25 12.44
N ASN A 4 21.23 2.98 13.30
CA ASN A 4 21.54 3.19 14.72
C ASN A 4 20.47 2.51 15.57
N ASN A 5 20.65 2.44 16.90
CA ASN A 5 19.75 1.68 17.78
C ASN A 5 18.27 1.99 17.62
N ASN A 6 17.89 3.22 17.26
CA ASN A 6 16.48 3.65 17.19
C ASN A 6 16.11 4.34 15.89
N SER A 7 17.05 4.54 14.97
CA SER A 7 16.84 5.22 13.71
C SER A 7 17.56 4.53 12.56
N ILE A 8 17.03 4.74 11.37
CA ILE A 8 17.57 4.18 10.15
C ILE A 8 17.57 5.27 9.06
N ILE A 9 18.58 5.22 8.21
CA ILE A 9 18.76 6.15 7.09
C ILE A 9 18.89 5.33 5.82
N TRP A 10 18.08 5.67 4.82
CA TRP A 10 18.17 5.14 3.46
C TRP A 10 18.59 6.21 2.48
N ASN A 11 19.39 5.83 1.51
CA ASN A 11 19.76 6.68 0.39
C ASN A 11 18.60 6.79 -0.62
N PRO A 12 18.60 7.80 -1.50
CA PRO A 12 17.61 7.89 -2.58
C PRO A 12 17.50 6.61 -3.39
N GLY A 13 16.25 6.16 -3.64
CA GLY A 13 15.94 4.96 -4.41
C GLY A 13 16.23 3.64 -3.69
N GLU A 14 16.72 3.65 -2.45
CA GLU A 14 17.06 2.43 -1.71
C GLU A 14 15.79 1.67 -1.30
N LEU A 15 15.80 0.34 -1.48
CA LEU A 15 14.74 -0.56 -1.06
C LEU A 15 14.70 -0.64 0.46
N ILE A 16 13.52 -0.41 1.04
CA ILE A 16 13.28 -0.49 2.49
C ILE A 16 12.82 -1.90 2.85
N TYR A 17 11.75 -2.37 2.22
CA TYR A 17 11.29 -3.75 2.26
C TYR A 17 10.54 -4.12 0.98
N GLU A 18 10.44 -5.39 0.70
CA GLU A 18 9.80 -5.93 -0.49
C GLU A 18 8.49 -6.64 -0.12
N ILE A 19 7.51 -6.58 -1.04
CA ILE A 19 6.28 -7.36 -0.98
C ILE A 19 6.58 -8.85 -0.73
N GLY A 20 5.78 -9.52 0.10
CA GLY A 20 5.95 -10.93 0.45
C GLY A 20 7.01 -11.22 1.53
N SER A 21 7.84 -10.24 1.93
CA SER A 21 8.80 -10.39 3.01
C SER A 21 8.13 -10.47 4.39
N ILE A 22 8.83 -11.05 5.35
CA ILE A 22 8.36 -11.18 6.74
C ILE A 22 8.61 -9.85 7.47
N PRO A 23 7.58 -9.24 8.12
CA PRO A 23 7.74 -7.97 8.81
C PRO A 23 8.40 -8.16 10.19
N GLU A 24 9.48 -7.43 10.46
CA GLU A 24 10.15 -7.41 11.76
C GLU A 24 9.96 -6.06 12.48
N GLU A 25 9.73 -5.00 11.74
CA GLU A 25 9.62 -3.64 12.25
C GLU A 25 8.72 -2.77 11.36
N ALA A 26 8.25 -1.66 11.93
CA ALA A 26 7.62 -0.56 11.20
C ALA A 26 8.46 0.71 11.40
N TYR A 27 8.06 1.79 10.75
CA TYR A 27 8.88 3.00 10.69
C TYR A 27 8.01 4.25 10.81
N LEU A 28 8.51 5.25 11.57
CA LEU A 28 7.97 6.60 11.60
C LEU A 28 8.91 7.52 10.82
N ILE A 29 8.44 8.13 9.76
CA ILE A 29 9.24 9.03 8.91
C ILE A 29 9.54 10.33 9.66
N LEU A 30 10.81 10.67 9.79
CA LEU A 30 11.29 11.92 10.36
C LEU A 30 11.67 12.93 9.29
N GLU A 31 12.22 12.43 8.15
CA GLU A 31 12.69 13.25 7.02
C GLU A 31 12.60 12.45 5.72
N GLY A 32 12.31 13.15 4.62
CA GLY A 32 12.20 12.56 3.28
C GLY A 32 10.84 11.95 2.98
N TYR A 33 10.77 11.20 1.89
CA TYR A 33 9.56 10.58 1.37
C TYR A 33 9.79 9.12 1.03
N VAL A 34 8.76 8.29 1.27
CA VAL A 34 8.76 6.86 0.97
C VAL A 34 7.69 6.57 -0.07
N ASN A 35 8.07 5.92 -1.16
CA ASN A 35 7.15 5.41 -2.15
C ASN A 35 6.67 4.02 -1.75
N ILE A 36 5.37 3.83 -1.81
CA ILE A 36 4.70 2.54 -1.67
C ILE A 36 4.38 2.04 -3.07
N GLU A 37 4.81 0.82 -3.39
CA GLU A 37 4.81 0.28 -4.75
C GLU A 37 4.19 -1.12 -4.78
N THR A 38 3.56 -1.47 -5.91
CA THR A 38 3.15 -2.85 -6.22
C THR A 38 4.36 -3.71 -6.58
N GLN A 39 4.11 -5.00 -6.82
CA GLN A 39 5.13 -5.94 -7.31
C GLN A 39 5.72 -5.50 -8.66
N ASP A 40 4.93 -4.88 -9.52
CA ASP A 40 5.35 -4.36 -10.83
C ASP A 40 5.95 -2.94 -10.76
N MET A 41 6.40 -2.52 -9.57
CA MET A 41 6.97 -1.19 -9.32
C MET A 41 6.03 -0.02 -9.63
N PHE A 42 4.72 -0.28 -9.64
CA PHE A 42 3.74 0.80 -9.81
C PHE A 42 3.57 1.55 -8.49
N LYS A 43 3.75 2.86 -8.53
CA LYS A 43 3.65 3.72 -7.34
C LYS A 43 2.20 3.91 -6.93
N LEU A 44 1.84 3.40 -5.75
CA LEU A 44 0.51 3.52 -5.16
C LEU A 44 0.34 4.82 -4.37
N ASN A 45 1.35 5.15 -3.57
CA ASN A 45 1.31 6.30 -2.67
C ASN A 45 2.72 6.80 -2.38
N THR A 46 2.80 8.03 -1.85
CA THR A 46 4.02 8.60 -1.27
C THR A 46 3.73 9.08 0.13
N LEU A 47 4.49 8.58 1.08
CA LEU A 47 4.38 8.92 2.50
C LEU A 47 5.48 9.90 2.89
N GLY A 48 5.16 10.84 3.78
CA GLY A 48 6.05 11.89 4.21
C GLY A 48 6.29 11.95 5.72
N LYS A 49 6.94 13.01 6.15
CA LYS A 49 7.28 13.24 7.57
C LYS A 49 6.05 13.14 8.47
N GLY A 50 6.18 12.39 9.57
CA GLY A 50 5.14 12.17 10.59
C GLY A 50 4.24 10.97 10.28
N GLU A 51 4.37 10.35 9.12
CA GLU A 51 3.61 9.15 8.77
C GLU A 51 4.33 7.87 9.20
N VAL A 52 3.53 6.88 9.61
CA VAL A 52 4.00 5.53 9.96
C VAL A 52 3.74 4.61 8.77
N PHE A 53 4.67 3.71 8.49
CA PHE A 53 4.51 2.70 7.46
C PHE A 53 5.08 1.34 7.87
N GLY A 54 4.61 0.28 7.21
CA GLY A 54 4.99 -1.09 7.52
C GLY A 54 4.32 -1.68 8.77
N GLU A 55 3.45 -0.92 9.41
CA GLU A 55 2.68 -1.31 10.61
C GLU A 55 1.57 -2.33 10.31
N SER A 56 0.93 -2.23 9.14
CA SER A 56 -0.24 -3.02 8.79
C SER A 56 0.04 -4.52 8.83
N SER A 57 1.15 -4.94 8.24
CA SER A 57 1.57 -6.35 8.25
C SER A 57 1.87 -6.87 9.66
N LEU A 58 2.44 -6.04 10.55
CA LEU A 58 2.68 -6.37 11.96
C LEU A 58 1.38 -6.46 12.75
N LEU A 59 0.45 -5.56 12.49
CA LEU A 59 -0.86 -5.54 13.12
C LEU A 59 -1.73 -6.72 12.68
N LEU A 60 -1.71 -7.08 11.41
CA LEU A 60 -2.45 -8.22 10.85
C LEU A 60 -1.77 -9.56 11.08
N GLY A 61 -0.46 -9.59 11.34
CA GLY A 61 0.32 -10.82 11.41
C GLY A 61 0.54 -11.46 10.03
N SER A 62 0.55 -10.65 8.99
CA SER A 62 0.72 -11.06 7.59
C SER A 62 2.12 -10.76 7.07
N LYS A 63 2.47 -11.26 5.89
CA LYS A 63 3.62 -10.80 5.10
C LYS A 63 3.39 -9.37 4.60
N ARG A 64 4.46 -8.71 4.14
CA ARG A 64 4.37 -7.41 3.48
C ARG A 64 3.47 -7.50 2.25
N THR A 65 2.50 -6.61 2.15
CA THR A 65 1.53 -6.56 1.04
C THR A 65 1.96 -5.61 -0.07
N VAL A 66 2.95 -4.78 0.20
CA VAL A 66 3.50 -3.79 -0.73
C VAL A 66 5.01 -3.71 -0.58
N THR A 67 5.68 -3.14 -1.59
CA THR A 67 7.09 -2.76 -1.55
C THR A 67 7.21 -1.31 -1.07
N ALA A 68 8.20 -1.01 -0.23
CA ALA A 68 8.52 0.35 0.19
C ALA A 68 9.94 0.72 -0.25
N ARG A 69 10.07 1.92 -0.82
CA ARG A 69 11.33 2.45 -1.34
C ARG A 69 11.52 3.92 -0.97
N ALA A 70 12.74 4.30 -0.60
CA ALA A 70 13.08 5.71 -0.44
C ALA A 70 12.90 6.45 -1.78
N ASP A 71 12.27 7.61 -1.75
CA ASP A 71 12.07 8.44 -2.95
C ASP A 71 13.40 9.07 -3.41
N THR A 72 13.33 10.17 -4.10
CA THR A 72 14.48 10.89 -4.70
C THR A 72 15.40 11.58 -3.68
N GLN A 73 15.02 11.58 -2.40
CA GLN A 73 15.78 12.16 -1.30
C GLN A 73 16.15 11.11 -0.26
N LYS A 74 17.14 11.45 0.59
CA LYS A 74 17.47 10.68 1.78
C LYS A 74 16.23 10.56 2.69
N VAL A 75 15.96 9.37 3.20
CA VAL A 75 14.89 9.12 4.16
C VAL A 75 15.50 8.81 5.53
N VAL A 76 15.00 9.49 6.56
CA VAL A 76 15.33 9.22 7.96
C VAL A 76 14.06 8.79 8.67
N ALA A 77 14.09 7.66 9.38
CA ALA A 77 12.95 7.17 10.13
C ALA A 77 13.36 6.60 11.49
N ASN A 78 12.44 6.67 12.46
CA ASN A 78 12.53 5.90 13.69
C ASN A 78 12.00 4.50 13.47
N ILE A 79 12.72 3.52 14.02
CA ILE A 79 12.35 2.12 14.00
C ILE A 79 11.31 1.86 15.09
N ILE A 80 10.21 1.21 14.74
CA ILE A 80 9.18 0.72 15.66
C ILE A 80 9.26 -0.80 15.65
N PRO A 81 9.83 -1.43 16.68
CA PRO A 81 10.04 -2.87 16.72
C PRO A 81 8.71 -3.62 16.83
N LYS A 82 8.68 -4.85 16.31
CA LYS A 82 7.53 -5.75 16.34
C LYS A 82 6.93 -5.93 17.74
N ASP A 83 7.79 -5.97 18.76
CA ASP A 83 7.36 -6.12 20.15
C ASP A 83 6.49 -4.99 20.66
N TYR A 84 6.65 -3.77 20.12
CA TYR A 84 5.80 -2.64 20.45
C TYR A 84 4.34 -2.94 20.09
N PHE A 85 4.08 -3.46 18.89
CA PHE A 85 2.75 -3.84 18.45
C PHE A 85 2.19 -5.03 19.24
N SER A 86 3.04 -5.97 19.62
CA SER A 86 2.65 -7.11 20.46
C SER A 86 2.25 -6.68 21.87
N LYS A 87 2.94 -5.71 22.46
CA LYS A 87 2.63 -5.12 23.76
C LYS A 87 1.35 -4.29 23.71
N LEU A 88 1.17 -3.46 22.66
CA LEU A 88 -0.07 -2.71 22.42
C LEU A 88 -1.30 -3.63 22.37
N LYS A 89 -1.20 -4.73 21.63
CA LYS A 89 -2.30 -5.72 21.53
C LYS A 89 -2.65 -6.39 22.86
N LYS A 90 -1.67 -6.56 23.75
CA LYS A 90 -1.88 -7.20 25.06
C LYS A 90 -2.43 -6.22 26.11
N ASN A 91 -2.02 -4.96 26.06
CA ASN A 91 -2.28 -4.00 27.10
C ASN A 91 -3.62 -3.27 26.94
N ASP A 92 -4.17 -3.19 25.73
CA ASP A 92 -5.43 -2.51 25.46
C ASP A 92 -6.28 -3.32 24.49
N LEU A 93 -7.20 -4.11 25.07
CA LEU A 93 -8.13 -4.95 24.32
C LEU A 93 -9.09 -4.13 23.45
N VAL A 94 -9.47 -2.94 23.91
CA VAL A 94 -10.41 -2.07 23.18
C VAL A 94 -9.71 -1.48 21.97
N LEU A 95 -8.49 -0.96 22.14
CA LEU A 95 -7.67 -0.41 21.06
C LEU A 95 -7.37 -1.51 20.02
N ASN A 96 -7.01 -2.72 20.46
CA ASN A 96 -6.77 -3.85 19.57
C ASN A 96 -8.03 -4.21 18.76
N ALA A 97 -9.19 -4.25 19.40
CA ALA A 97 -10.46 -4.52 18.72
C ALA A 97 -10.82 -3.43 17.70
N LEU A 98 -10.58 -2.15 18.04
CA LEU A 98 -10.80 -1.02 17.13
C LEU A 98 -9.88 -1.08 15.91
N ILE A 99 -8.58 -1.29 16.11
CA ILE A 99 -7.59 -1.43 15.03
C ILE A 99 -7.99 -2.58 14.11
N ARG A 100 -8.25 -3.76 14.67
CA ARG A 100 -8.66 -4.94 13.90
C ARG A 100 -9.94 -4.68 13.10
N LYS A 101 -10.95 -4.07 13.73
CA LYS A 101 -12.21 -3.75 13.06
C LYS A 101 -12.02 -2.77 11.90
N THR A 102 -11.18 -1.74 12.10
CA THR A 102 -10.89 -0.75 11.05
C THR A 102 -10.17 -1.40 9.87
N GLN A 103 -9.20 -2.28 10.14
CA GLN A 103 -8.48 -3.00 9.10
C GLN A 103 -9.37 -3.96 8.31
N ILE A 104 -10.25 -4.71 9.00
CA ILE A 104 -11.23 -5.59 8.32
C ILE A 104 -12.14 -4.76 7.41
N ARG A 105 -12.62 -3.60 7.89
CA ARG A 105 -13.45 -2.70 7.07
C ARG A 105 -12.71 -2.17 5.84
N LEU A 106 -11.42 -1.87 5.98
CA LEU A 106 -10.59 -1.42 4.86
C LEU A 106 -10.41 -2.53 3.82
N ILE A 107 -10.13 -3.76 4.27
CA ILE A 107 -10.04 -4.94 3.39
C ILE A 107 -11.36 -5.18 2.66
N ASP A 108 -12.49 -5.13 3.38
CA ASP A 108 -13.82 -5.30 2.80
C ASP A 108 -14.15 -4.19 1.79
N ALA A 109 -13.77 -2.94 2.09
CA ALA A 109 -13.94 -1.82 1.18
C ALA A 109 -13.13 -2.00 -0.10
N ASN A 110 -11.87 -2.39 0.02
CA ASN A 110 -10.99 -2.68 -1.12
C ASN A 110 -11.54 -3.83 -1.97
N LYS A 111 -12.04 -4.90 -1.34
CA LYS A 111 -12.66 -6.03 -2.06
C LYS A 111 -13.89 -5.60 -2.86
N LYS A 112 -14.74 -4.73 -2.29
CA LYS A 112 -15.90 -4.16 -3.00
C LYS A 112 -15.49 -3.27 -4.17
N ILE A 113 -14.45 -2.44 -3.99
CA ILE A 113 -13.89 -1.61 -5.06
C ILE A 113 -13.41 -2.48 -6.22
N ASN A 114 -12.72 -3.60 -5.93
CA ASN A 114 -12.26 -4.54 -6.96
C ASN A 114 -13.41 -5.20 -7.71
N GLN A 115 -14.45 -5.63 -7.01
CA GLN A 115 -15.64 -6.21 -7.64
C GLN A 115 -16.27 -5.20 -8.61
N LEU A 116 -16.49 -3.95 -8.16
CA LEU A 116 -17.01 -2.89 -9.01
C LEU A 116 -16.10 -2.58 -10.21
N ALA A 117 -14.78 -2.56 -9.99
CA ALA A 117 -13.81 -2.34 -11.05
C ALA A 117 -13.87 -3.44 -12.12
N ASN A 118 -14.03 -4.70 -11.70
CA ASN A 118 -14.19 -5.83 -12.61
C ASN A 118 -15.51 -5.74 -13.40
N GLU A 119 -16.63 -5.44 -12.73
CA GLU A 119 -17.94 -5.27 -13.39
C GLU A 119 -17.88 -4.14 -14.43
N VAL A 120 -17.27 -2.99 -14.09
CA VAL A 120 -17.08 -1.88 -15.04
C VAL A 120 -16.19 -2.32 -16.20
N SER A 121 -15.14 -3.10 -15.95
CA SER A 121 -14.26 -3.62 -17.01
C SER A 121 -14.99 -4.56 -17.97
N GLU A 122 -15.86 -5.43 -17.44
CA GLU A 122 -16.70 -6.33 -18.24
C GLU A 122 -17.71 -5.55 -19.09
N LEU A 123 -18.38 -4.55 -18.51
CA LEU A 123 -19.31 -3.67 -19.23
C LEU A 123 -18.60 -2.92 -20.36
N LEU A 124 -17.41 -2.36 -20.09
CA LEU A 124 -16.60 -1.68 -21.11
C LEU A 124 -16.12 -2.63 -22.21
N SER A 125 -15.92 -3.91 -21.90
CA SER A 125 -15.56 -4.95 -22.88
C SER A 125 -16.73 -5.29 -23.78
N SER A 126 -17.94 -5.38 -23.21
CA SER A 126 -19.18 -5.64 -23.94
C SER A 126 -19.54 -4.50 -24.91
N LEU A 127 -19.30 -3.25 -24.53
CA LEU A 127 -19.51 -2.09 -25.39
C LEU A 127 -18.54 -2.00 -26.58
N LYS A 128 -17.35 -2.63 -26.51
CA LYS A 128 -16.40 -2.67 -27.64
C LYS A 128 -16.83 -3.60 -28.79
N GLY A 129 -17.79 -4.47 -28.58
CA GLY A 129 -18.35 -5.34 -29.60
C GLY A 129 -19.21 -4.60 -30.64
N ASP A 130 -19.67 -3.38 -30.34
CA ASP A 130 -20.43 -2.52 -31.26
C ASP A 130 -19.48 -1.56 -31.99
N SER A 131 -19.37 -1.74 -33.29
CA SER A 131 -18.39 -1.14 -34.22
C SER A 131 -18.55 0.34 -34.53
N LYS A 132 -19.07 1.17 -33.60
CA LYS A 132 -19.25 2.62 -33.76
C LYS A 132 -18.79 3.44 -32.57
N VAL A 133 -17.72 3.05 -31.88
CA VAL A 133 -17.19 3.85 -30.76
C VAL A 133 -16.18 4.85 -31.29
N ASP A 134 -16.53 6.13 -31.20
CA ASP A 134 -15.73 7.30 -31.56
C ASP A 134 -14.34 7.26 -30.85
N GLY A 135 -13.28 7.73 -31.51
CA GLY A 135 -11.89 7.64 -31.01
C GLY A 135 -11.68 8.26 -29.62
N GLU A 136 -12.46 9.31 -29.28
CA GLU A 136 -12.41 9.95 -27.95
C GLU A 136 -12.95 9.03 -26.85
N LEU A 137 -14.03 8.28 -27.14
CA LEU A 137 -14.61 7.31 -26.21
C LEU A 137 -13.65 6.12 -26.00
N SER A 138 -12.96 5.68 -27.06
CA SER A 138 -11.94 4.63 -27.00
C SER A 138 -10.77 5.04 -26.09
N ASN A 139 -10.32 6.28 -26.15
CA ASN A 139 -9.27 6.82 -25.28
C ASN A 139 -9.73 6.94 -23.82
N ARG A 140 -10.98 7.39 -23.59
CA ARG A 140 -11.56 7.43 -22.24
C ARG A 140 -11.71 6.04 -21.63
N ILE A 141 -12.14 5.06 -22.40
CA ILE A 141 -12.23 3.65 -22.01
C ILE A 141 -10.84 3.10 -21.66
N SER A 142 -9.82 3.38 -22.47
CA SER A 142 -8.45 2.98 -22.22
C SER A 142 -7.89 3.56 -20.91
N ASN A 143 -8.15 4.84 -20.64
CA ASN A 143 -7.74 5.52 -19.42
C ASN A 143 -8.49 4.99 -18.19
N LEU A 144 -9.78 4.67 -18.31
CA LEU A 144 -10.56 4.04 -17.24
C LEU A 144 -10.03 2.63 -16.93
N ARG A 145 -9.72 1.81 -17.95
CA ARG A 145 -9.11 0.49 -17.75
C ARG A 145 -7.78 0.57 -17.03
N LYS A 146 -6.94 1.53 -17.40
CA LYS A 146 -5.67 1.77 -16.71
C LYS A 146 -5.91 2.08 -15.23
N LYS A 147 -6.82 3.01 -14.91
CA LYS A 147 -7.18 3.35 -13.53
C LYS A 147 -7.80 2.18 -12.76
N ILE A 148 -8.64 1.37 -13.40
CA ILE A 148 -9.23 0.16 -12.79
C ILE A 148 -8.16 -0.89 -12.51
N SER A 149 -7.21 -1.11 -13.44
CA SER A 149 -6.07 -2.00 -13.23
C SER A 149 -5.20 -1.54 -12.06
N GLU A 150 -5.00 -0.22 -11.93
CA GLU A 150 -4.29 0.39 -10.81
C GLU A 150 -5.01 0.10 -9.47
N ILE A 151 -6.34 0.24 -9.42
CA ILE A 151 -7.16 -0.07 -8.24
C ILE A 151 -7.14 -1.58 -7.92
N ASN A 152 -7.23 -2.44 -8.93
CA ASN A 152 -7.19 -3.89 -8.75
C ASN A 152 -5.86 -4.39 -8.19
N ASN A 153 -4.76 -3.77 -8.58
CA ASN A 153 -3.44 -4.09 -8.04
C ASN A 153 -3.30 -3.65 -6.57
N ILE A 154 -3.90 -2.50 -6.19
CA ILE A 154 -3.92 -2.01 -4.79
C ILE A 154 -4.69 -2.95 -3.85
N ALA A 155 -5.67 -3.67 -4.34
CA ALA A 155 -6.59 -4.42 -3.49
C ALA A 155 -6.32 -5.93 -3.46
N ASN A 156 -5.44 -6.44 -4.31
CA ASN A 156 -4.94 -7.81 -4.24
C ASN A 156 -3.69 -7.95 -3.35
N ASP A 157 -3.19 -6.82 -2.84
CA ASP A 157 -2.13 -6.72 -1.84
C ASP A 157 -2.71 -6.46 -0.43
#